data_f5bccf229c93305a40caa8c5a537980b
#
_entry.id   f5bccf229c93305a40caa8c5a537980b
#
_cell.length_a   1.000
_cell.length_b   1.000
_cell.length_c   1.000
_cell.angle_alpha   90.00
_cell.angle_beta   90.00
_cell.angle_gamma   90.00
#
_symmetry.space_group_name_H-M   'P 1'
#
loop_
_entity.id
_entity.type
_entity.pdbx_description
1 polymer ?
#
loop_
_entity_poly.entity_id
_entity_poly.type
_entity_poly.pdbx_seq_one_letter_code
_entity_poly.pdbx_strand_id
1 'polypeptide(L)'
;MSTAAPISVYDRMCWPAEELERALELGSHRRELRAYLGPGEYSLLSTLARAAARVPRRNAYPKVYLLPGIMGTQLGFPRAAGLPRDLLWLDPSDIVQGRLRHLRWGAEPALETQGAIPYSYLPLKLRLRAAGFEVELYEYDWRGDLRSLGPQLAARLRADAAPRLALIGHSMGGLLARAALAPGTIGHADGRIERICGLGTPHGGAMAAVQALRATYPFVCRLAAIDTRHDAQSLSREVFDSFMSIYQLIPPEYGRLDLLDPRSWPRRGARPDAALLRAARGFGAQLAAADARFVSIIGTGQRTVTDIARRGEQFRYEISAAGDGIVAAARATLAGARNYYVRCEHSELPRNERVAAALVDLLRTGRTRRLPQQLV
;
A
#
# COMPACT_ATOMS: atom_id res chain seq x y z
N MET A 1 -10.19 30.29 14.00
CA MET A 1 -8.73 30.44 14.01
C MET A 1 -8.19 29.49 12.95
N SER A 2 -7.35 29.98 12.03
CA SER A 2 -6.81 29.19 10.92
C SER A 2 -6.05 27.96 11.42
N THR A 3 -6.47 26.76 11.02
CA THR A 3 -5.84 25.48 11.36
C THR A 3 -4.64 25.16 10.46
N ALA A 4 -4.25 26.10 9.60
CA ALA A 4 -3.16 25.87 8.65
C ALA A 4 -1.82 25.85 9.39
N ALA A 5 -1.13 24.70 9.32
CA ALA A 5 0.23 24.57 9.81
C ALA A 5 1.21 25.44 8.99
N PRO A 6 2.36 25.81 9.56
CA PRO A 6 3.45 26.42 8.80
C PRO A 6 3.85 25.53 7.60
N ILE A 7 4.13 26.15 6.46
CA ILE A 7 4.52 25.43 5.24
C ILE A 7 5.85 24.72 5.47
N SER A 8 5.84 23.41 5.46
CA SER A 8 7.03 22.55 5.62
C SER A 8 7.79 22.36 4.31
N VAL A 9 8.96 21.72 4.37
CA VAL A 9 9.66 21.26 3.16
C VAL A 9 8.86 20.15 2.46
N TYR A 10 8.14 19.34 3.20
CA TYR A 10 7.31 18.25 2.66
C TYR A 10 6.12 18.80 1.90
N ASP A 11 5.46 19.86 2.41
CA ASP A 11 4.40 20.58 1.69
C ASP A 11 4.88 21.11 0.34
N ARG A 12 6.05 21.76 0.34
CA ARG A 12 6.64 22.34 -0.87
C ARG A 12 7.05 21.31 -1.91
N MET A 13 7.35 20.08 -1.46
CA MET A 13 7.81 18.98 -2.31
C MET A 13 6.72 17.96 -2.61
N CYS A 14 5.49 18.19 -2.13
CA CYS A 14 4.32 17.36 -2.43
C CYS A 14 3.81 17.68 -3.85
N TRP A 15 4.57 17.23 -4.85
CA TRP A 15 4.26 17.44 -6.26
C TRP A 15 3.53 16.25 -6.86
N PRO A 16 2.69 16.46 -7.90
CA PRO A 16 2.19 15.37 -8.73
C PRO A 16 3.35 14.52 -9.27
N ALA A 17 3.13 13.23 -9.41
CA ALA A 17 4.18 12.29 -9.81
C ALA A 17 4.83 12.67 -11.15
N GLU A 18 4.04 13.17 -12.11
CA GLU A 18 4.52 13.61 -13.43
C GLU A 18 5.44 14.84 -13.35
N GLU A 19 5.12 15.77 -12.46
CA GLU A 19 5.92 16.96 -12.23
C GLU A 19 7.25 16.60 -11.58
N LEU A 20 7.21 15.73 -10.57
CA LEU A 20 8.41 15.20 -9.91
C LEU A 20 9.30 14.43 -10.91
N GLU A 21 8.72 13.57 -11.74
CA GLU A 21 9.43 12.84 -12.79
C GLU A 21 10.15 13.80 -13.75
N ARG A 22 9.45 14.83 -14.22
CA ARG A 22 10.01 15.84 -15.12
C ARG A 22 11.14 16.61 -14.47
N ALA A 23 11.00 17.02 -13.22
CA ALA A 23 12.05 17.71 -12.48
C ALA A 23 13.31 16.83 -12.31
N LEU A 24 13.12 15.53 -12.01
CA LEU A 24 14.21 14.54 -11.91
C LEU A 24 14.90 14.29 -13.25
N GLU A 25 14.14 14.22 -14.35
CA GLU A 25 14.64 14.06 -15.72
C GLU A 25 15.51 15.24 -16.12
N LEU A 26 14.99 16.46 -15.96
CA LEU A 26 15.65 17.70 -16.36
C LEU A 26 16.77 18.13 -15.39
N GLY A 27 16.78 17.57 -14.18
CA GLY A 27 17.70 17.99 -13.12
C GLY A 27 17.37 19.36 -12.53
N SER A 28 16.14 19.86 -12.73
CA SER A 28 15.64 21.08 -12.09
C SER A 28 15.39 20.84 -10.59
N HIS A 29 15.37 21.92 -9.80
CA HIS A 29 15.17 21.86 -8.35
C HIS A 29 16.10 20.85 -7.62
N ARG A 30 17.29 20.68 -8.14
CA ARG A 30 18.26 19.66 -7.67
C ARG A 30 18.57 19.78 -6.19
N ARG A 31 18.72 21.00 -5.69
CA ARG A 31 19.07 21.24 -4.28
C ARG A 31 17.93 20.80 -3.36
N GLU A 32 16.73 21.22 -3.67
CA GLU A 32 15.51 20.93 -2.93
C GLU A 32 15.19 19.45 -2.96
N LEU A 33 15.22 18.83 -4.15
CA LEU A 33 14.97 17.40 -4.31
C LEU A 33 16.01 16.53 -3.61
N ARG A 34 17.29 16.95 -3.59
CA ARG A 34 18.32 16.23 -2.82
C ARG A 34 18.12 16.35 -1.32
N ALA A 35 17.64 17.51 -0.84
CA ALA A 35 17.32 17.68 0.57
C ALA A 35 16.11 16.84 0.99
N TYR A 36 15.09 16.77 0.13
CA TYR A 36 13.85 16.01 0.37
C TYR A 36 14.03 14.49 0.28
N LEU A 37 14.65 14.01 -0.80
CA LEU A 37 14.80 12.59 -1.08
C LEU A 37 16.05 11.97 -0.44
N GLY A 38 17.02 12.80 -0.11
CA GLY A 38 18.38 12.35 0.18
C GLY A 38 19.22 12.16 -1.09
N PRO A 39 20.56 12.27 -1.00
CA PRO A 39 21.45 12.31 -2.17
C PRO A 39 21.44 10.99 -2.97
N GLY A 40 21.37 9.85 -2.30
CA GLY A 40 21.35 8.52 -2.94
C GLY A 40 20.08 8.28 -3.72
N GLU A 41 18.92 8.53 -3.11
CA GLU A 41 17.61 8.37 -3.72
C GLU A 41 17.41 9.33 -4.90
N TYR A 42 17.79 10.60 -4.74
CA TYR A 42 17.80 11.57 -5.84
C TYR A 42 18.60 11.05 -7.05
N SER A 43 19.80 10.52 -6.82
CA SER A 43 20.66 10.00 -7.89
C SER A 43 20.02 8.82 -8.63
N LEU A 44 19.46 7.88 -7.86
CA LEU A 44 18.74 6.72 -8.40
C LEU A 44 17.54 7.16 -9.25
N LEU A 45 16.66 7.97 -8.68
CA LEU A 45 15.43 8.40 -9.35
C LEU A 45 15.71 9.27 -10.57
N SER A 46 16.71 10.17 -10.52
CA SER A 46 17.12 10.98 -11.68
C SER A 46 17.67 10.10 -12.82
N THR A 47 18.40 9.04 -12.48
CA THR A 47 18.92 8.09 -13.48
C THR A 47 17.77 7.33 -14.13
N LEU A 48 16.83 6.83 -13.33
CA LEU A 48 15.65 6.13 -13.83
C LEU A 48 14.73 7.04 -14.66
N ALA A 49 14.51 8.28 -14.22
CA ALA A 49 13.68 9.25 -14.95
C ALA A 49 14.25 9.55 -16.34
N ARG A 50 15.55 9.81 -16.43
CA ARG A 50 16.22 9.98 -17.73
C ARG A 50 16.19 8.73 -18.61
N ALA A 51 16.31 7.54 -18.02
CA ALA A 51 16.18 6.30 -18.78
C ALA A 51 14.74 6.11 -19.30
N ALA A 52 13.74 6.39 -18.47
CA ALA A 52 12.33 6.31 -18.84
C ALA A 52 11.93 7.29 -19.96
N ALA A 53 12.49 8.52 -19.92
CA ALA A 53 12.22 9.55 -20.92
C ALA A 53 12.73 9.21 -22.33
N ARG A 54 13.78 8.39 -22.41
CA ARG A 54 14.39 7.97 -23.71
C ARG A 54 13.59 6.86 -24.40
N VAL A 55 12.69 6.19 -23.70
CA VAL A 55 11.93 5.05 -24.24
C VAL A 55 10.51 5.47 -24.55
N PRO A 56 10.06 5.41 -25.81
CA PRO A 56 8.67 5.69 -26.16
C PRO A 56 7.75 4.62 -25.58
N ARG A 57 6.53 5.03 -25.23
CA ARG A 57 5.46 4.10 -24.84
C ARG A 57 5.13 3.18 -26.01
N ARG A 58 4.95 1.89 -25.72
CA ARG A 58 4.61 0.89 -26.73
C ARG A 58 3.14 0.53 -26.64
N ASN A 59 2.36 0.90 -27.60
CA ASN A 59 0.91 0.60 -27.67
C ASN A 59 0.59 -0.91 -27.64
N ALA A 60 1.59 -1.76 -27.98
CA ALA A 60 1.46 -3.20 -27.87
C ALA A 60 1.52 -3.74 -26.42
N TYR A 61 1.89 -2.90 -25.45
CA TYR A 61 1.91 -3.27 -24.04
C TYR A 61 0.67 -2.76 -23.31
N PRO A 62 0.21 -3.46 -22.26
CA PRO A 62 -0.89 -2.97 -21.44
C PRO A 62 -0.49 -1.70 -20.70
N LYS A 63 -1.44 -0.79 -20.51
CA LYS A 63 -1.32 0.30 -19.53
C LYS A 63 -1.38 -0.31 -18.14
N VAL A 64 -0.45 0.09 -17.29
CA VAL A 64 -0.27 -0.45 -15.93
C VAL A 64 -0.83 0.52 -14.90
N TYR A 65 -1.74 0.05 -14.07
CA TYR A 65 -2.14 0.73 -12.85
C TYR A 65 -1.33 0.18 -11.68
N LEU A 66 -0.56 1.05 -11.03
CA LEU A 66 0.20 0.73 -9.82
C LEU A 66 -0.58 1.21 -8.60
N LEU A 67 -1.03 0.26 -7.79
CA LEU A 67 -1.90 0.46 -6.64
C LEU A 67 -1.06 0.42 -5.35
N PRO A 68 -0.90 1.53 -4.62
CA PRO A 68 -0.20 1.57 -3.35
C PRO A 68 -0.81 0.66 -2.28
N GLY A 69 -0.03 0.30 -1.26
CA GLY A 69 -0.52 -0.36 -0.05
C GLY A 69 -1.18 0.61 0.92
N ILE A 70 -1.61 0.09 2.07
CA ILE A 70 -2.02 0.92 3.20
C ILE A 70 -0.90 1.91 3.54
N MET A 71 -1.25 3.15 3.86
CA MET A 71 -0.29 4.23 4.14
C MET A 71 0.60 4.63 2.94
N GLY A 72 0.32 4.11 1.74
CA GLY A 72 1.15 4.33 0.55
C GLY A 72 0.74 5.53 -0.31
N THR A 73 -0.40 6.15 -0.04
CA THR A 73 -0.85 7.42 -0.61
C THR A 73 -0.66 8.53 0.41
N GLN A 74 -0.14 9.66 -0.02
CA GLN A 74 -0.06 10.87 0.78
C GLN A 74 -1.47 11.45 0.99
N LEU A 75 -1.75 11.88 2.20
CA LEU A 75 -3.02 12.51 2.60
C LEU A 75 -2.75 13.88 3.20
N GLY A 76 -3.57 14.84 2.89
CA GLY A 76 -3.41 16.19 3.41
C GLY A 76 -4.66 17.04 3.25
N PHE A 77 -4.56 18.29 3.63
CA PHE A 77 -5.64 19.23 3.52
C PHE A 77 -5.50 20.09 2.26
N PRO A 78 -6.62 20.45 1.60
CA PRO A 78 -6.58 21.45 0.55
C PRO A 78 -6.14 22.80 1.12
N ARG A 79 -5.35 23.55 0.35
CA ARG A 79 -5.04 24.95 0.61
C ARG A 79 -5.57 25.84 -0.51
N ALA A 80 -5.59 27.15 -0.27
CA ALA A 80 -5.96 28.11 -1.30
C ALA A 80 -5.06 27.98 -2.55
N ALA A 81 -5.62 28.28 -3.72
CA ALA A 81 -4.91 28.20 -4.98
C ALA A 81 -3.56 28.99 -4.94
N GLY A 82 -2.51 28.40 -5.46
CA GLY A 82 -1.16 28.97 -5.49
C GLY A 82 -0.32 28.70 -4.23
N LEU A 83 -0.89 28.08 -3.20
CA LEU A 83 -0.11 27.65 -2.04
C LEU A 83 0.26 26.16 -2.17
N PRO A 84 1.42 25.74 -1.60
CA PRO A 84 1.74 24.32 -1.43
C PRO A 84 0.63 23.59 -0.68
N ARG A 85 0.44 22.30 -0.97
CA ARG A 85 -0.51 21.45 -0.26
C ARG A 85 -0.14 21.34 1.23
N ASP A 86 -1.10 21.11 2.11
CA ASP A 86 -0.86 20.84 3.53
C ASP A 86 -0.78 19.31 3.72
N LEU A 87 0.43 18.77 3.57
CA LEU A 87 0.66 17.34 3.66
C LEU A 87 0.66 16.90 5.12
N LEU A 88 -0.31 16.06 5.48
CA LEU A 88 -0.37 15.45 6.81
C LEU A 88 0.37 14.10 6.84
N TRP A 89 0.03 13.23 5.90
CA TRP A 89 0.62 11.89 5.80
C TRP A 89 1.50 11.79 4.55
N LEU A 90 2.83 11.72 4.61
CA LEU A 90 3.64 11.61 5.82
C LEU A 90 4.55 12.85 5.93
N ASP A 91 4.21 13.80 6.78
CA ASP A 91 5.09 14.92 7.17
C ASP A 91 5.60 14.72 8.60
N PRO A 92 6.90 14.53 8.83
CA PRO A 92 7.45 14.36 10.16
C PRO A 92 7.18 15.54 11.10
N SER A 93 7.11 16.76 10.60
CA SER A 93 6.82 17.96 11.42
C SER A 93 5.40 17.92 11.98
N ASP A 94 4.45 17.41 11.22
CA ASP A 94 3.07 17.25 11.63
C ASP A 94 2.89 16.13 12.66
N ILE A 95 3.68 15.06 12.52
CA ILE A 95 3.70 13.99 13.52
C ILE A 95 4.19 14.54 14.86
N VAL A 96 5.31 15.25 14.88
CA VAL A 96 5.85 15.88 16.09
C VAL A 96 4.84 16.83 16.72
N GLN A 97 4.08 17.58 15.93
CA GLN A 97 3.03 18.50 16.42
C GLN A 97 1.74 17.80 16.89
N GLY A 98 1.68 16.47 16.84
CA GLY A 98 0.50 15.70 17.26
C GLY A 98 -0.70 15.86 16.32
N ARG A 99 -0.45 16.18 15.02
CA ARG A 99 -1.51 16.33 14.02
C ARG A 99 -2.06 15.00 13.51
N LEU A 100 -1.45 13.84 13.87
CA LEU A 100 -1.93 12.51 13.47
C LEU A 100 -3.39 12.24 13.83
N ARG A 101 -3.94 12.94 14.85
CA ARG A 101 -5.38 12.86 15.18
C ARG A 101 -6.31 13.16 14.00
N HIS A 102 -5.87 13.98 13.04
CA HIS A 102 -6.64 14.31 11.84
C HIS A 102 -6.69 13.17 10.81
N LEU A 103 -5.87 12.13 10.97
CA LEU A 103 -6.02 10.90 10.18
C LEU A 103 -7.26 10.11 10.59
N ARG A 104 -7.86 10.34 11.75
CA ARG A 104 -9.08 9.65 12.15
C ARG A 104 -10.11 9.71 11.03
N TRP A 105 -10.70 8.56 10.69
CA TRP A 105 -11.76 8.51 9.68
C TRP A 105 -12.96 9.35 10.10
N GLY A 106 -13.46 10.20 9.22
CA GLY A 106 -14.54 11.14 9.52
C GLY A 106 -14.12 12.36 10.32
N ALA A 107 -12.82 12.61 10.54
CA ALA A 107 -12.35 13.86 11.12
C ALA A 107 -12.57 15.04 10.15
N GLU A 108 -12.89 16.20 10.73
CA GLU A 108 -13.02 17.45 9.97
C GLU A 108 -11.82 18.37 10.24
N PRO A 109 -11.36 19.11 9.22
CA PRO A 109 -11.74 19.02 7.79
C PRO A 109 -11.29 17.70 7.15
N ALA A 110 -12.01 17.28 6.10
CA ALA A 110 -11.69 16.04 5.38
C ALA A 110 -10.31 16.12 4.73
N LEU A 111 -9.62 14.97 4.69
CA LEU A 111 -8.35 14.84 3.98
C LEU A 111 -8.58 14.41 2.52
N GLU A 112 -7.68 14.87 1.65
CA GLU A 112 -7.63 14.51 0.23
C GLU A 112 -6.35 13.73 -0.06
N THR A 113 -6.39 12.89 -1.11
CA THR A 113 -5.20 12.24 -1.65
C THR A 113 -4.31 13.27 -2.33
N GLN A 114 -3.00 13.18 -2.11
CA GLN A 114 -2.02 14.16 -2.60
C GLN A 114 -0.83 13.52 -3.33
N GLY A 115 -0.98 12.32 -3.82
CA GLY A 115 0.05 11.58 -4.51
C GLY A 115 0.42 10.26 -3.81
N ALA A 116 0.96 9.32 -4.55
CA ALA A 116 1.60 8.15 -3.96
C ALA A 116 2.98 8.54 -3.39
N ILE A 117 3.40 7.91 -2.30
CA ILE A 117 4.70 8.17 -1.68
C ILE A 117 5.83 7.91 -2.69
N PRO A 118 6.59 8.95 -3.12
CA PRO A 118 7.57 8.82 -4.21
C PRO A 118 8.65 7.80 -3.88
N TYR A 119 9.19 7.81 -2.68
CA TYR A 119 10.20 6.86 -2.23
C TYR A 119 9.79 5.40 -2.47
N SER A 120 8.53 5.05 -2.21
CA SER A 120 8.05 3.68 -2.31
C SER A 120 7.75 3.23 -3.74
N TYR A 121 7.16 4.10 -4.56
CA TYR A 121 6.52 3.66 -5.82
C TYR A 121 7.15 4.23 -7.09
N LEU A 122 7.82 5.39 -7.00
CA LEU A 122 8.44 6.00 -8.16
C LEU A 122 9.55 5.15 -8.80
N PRO A 123 10.40 4.41 -8.04
CA PRO A 123 11.37 3.51 -8.64
C PRO A 123 10.75 2.45 -9.55
N LEU A 124 9.65 1.80 -9.12
CA LEU A 124 8.96 0.81 -9.95
C LEU A 124 8.31 1.46 -11.17
N LYS A 125 7.60 2.57 -10.98
CA LYS A 125 6.98 3.33 -12.09
C LYS A 125 8.00 3.64 -13.17
N LEU A 126 9.15 4.20 -12.80
CA LEU A 126 10.20 4.60 -13.73
C LEU A 126 10.86 3.40 -14.43
N ARG A 127 11.09 2.28 -13.72
CA ARG A 127 11.63 1.05 -14.33
C ARG A 127 10.67 0.45 -15.36
N LEU A 128 9.38 0.43 -15.08
CA LEU A 128 8.37 -0.03 -16.03
C LEU A 128 8.26 0.91 -17.23
N ARG A 129 8.32 2.22 -17.02
CA ARG A 129 8.37 3.21 -18.09
C ARG A 129 9.62 3.05 -18.96
N ALA A 130 10.78 2.83 -18.37
CA ALA A 130 12.02 2.52 -19.08
C ALA A 130 11.94 1.21 -19.88
N ALA A 131 11.03 0.32 -19.52
CA ALA A 131 10.73 -0.91 -20.29
C ALA A 131 9.66 -0.70 -21.39
N GLY A 132 9.10 0.52 -21.53
CA GLY A 132 8.16 0.93 -22.58
C GLY A 132 6.68 0.85 -22.17
N PHE A 133 6.37 0.62 -20.91
CA PHE A 133 4.98 0.63 -20.42
C PHE A 133 4.47 2.06 -20.14
N GLU A 134 3.19 2.27 -20.34
CA GLU A 134 2.48 3.38 -19.72
C GLU A 134 2.13 2.99 -18.30
N VAL A 135 2.42 3.85 -17.31
CA VAL A 135 2.18 3.54 -15.89
C VAL A 135 1.49 4.69 -15.20
N GLU A 136 0.36 4.41 -14.61
CA GLU A 136 -0.41 5.33 -13.78
C GLU A 136 -0.34 4.89 -12.31
N LEU A 137 0.00 5.82 -11.41
CA LEU A 137 -0.16 5.62 -9.97
C LEU A 137 -1.61 5.91 -9.63
N TYR A 138 -2.33 4.93 -9.10
CA TYR A 138 -3.71 5.10 -8.66
C TYR A 138 -3.74 5.43 -7.18
N GLU A 139 -4.07 6.67 -6.88
CA GLU A 139 -4.16 7.19 -5.53
C GLU A 139 -5.55 6.94 -4.94
N TYR A 140 -5.59 6.55 -3.68
CA TYR A 140 -6.84 6.34 -2.96
C TYR A 140 -6.64 6.55 -1.47
N ASP A 141 -7.71 6.91 -0.77
CA ASP A 141 -7.69 7.02 0.67
C ASP A 141 -7.68 5.63 1.32
N TRP A 142 -6.50 5.20 1.68
CA TRP A 142 -6.23 3.89 2.23
C TRP A 142 -6.86 3.62 3.60
N ARG A 143 -7.48 4.59 4.25
CA ARG A 143 -8.20 4.44 5.52
C ARG A 143 -9.58 3.81 5.31
N GLY A 144 -10.14 3.98 4.13
CA GLY A 144 -11.52 3.62 3.78
C GLY A 144 -11.79 2.13 3.64
N ASP A 145 -13.05 1.82 3.43
CA ASP A 145 -13.55 0.46 3.18
C ASP A 145 -13.21 0.03 1.75
N LEU A 146 -12.48 -1.07 1.58
CA LEU A 146 -12.14 -1.65 0.28
C LEU A 146 -13.36 -2.08 -0.54
N ARG A 147 -14.50 -2.34 0.12
CA ARG A 147 -15.79 -2.60 -0.57
C ARG A 147 -16.29 -1.37 -1.32
N SER A 148 -15.98 -0.18 -0.84
CA SER A 148 -16.32 1.09 -1.50
C SER A 148 -15.22 1.54 -2.46
N LEU A 149 -13.96 1.33 -2.11
CA LEU A 149 -12.80 1.69 -2.93
C LEU A 149 -12.66 0.82 -4.18
N GLY A 150 -13.01 -0.47 -4.09
CA GLY A 150 -12.99 -1.39 -5.24
C GLY A 150 -13.86 -0.90 -6.41
N PRO A 151 -15.15 -0.61 -6.21
CA PRO A 151 -16.01 -0.01 -7.23
C PRO A 151 -15.49 1.31 -7.80
N GLN A 152 -14.83 2.15 -7.01
CA GLN A 152 -14.20 3.40 -7.50
C GLN A 152 -13.05 3.09 -8.47
N LEU A 153 -12.16 2.16 -8.12
CA LEU A 153 -11.12 1.68 -9.05
C LEU A 153 -11.74 1.07 -10.30
N ALA A 154 -12.78 0.22 -10.16
CA ALA A 154 -13.47 -0.37 -11.29
C ALA A 154 -14.07 0.69 -12.24
N ALA A 155 -14.66 1.75 -11.69
CA ALA A 155 -15.16 2.88 -12.48
C ALA A 155 -14.03 3.58 -13.26
N ARG A 156 -12.86 3.81 -12.60
CA ARG A 156 -11.67 4.39 -13.26
C ARG A 156 -11.19 3.50 -14.41
N LEU A 157 -11.13 2.18 -14.20
CA LEU A 157 -10.69 1.23 -15.23
C LEU A 157 -11.68 1.16 -16.40
N ARG A 158 -13.00 1.24 -16.14
CA ARG A 158 -14.01 1.30 -17.20
C ARG A 158 -13.88 2.55 -18.04
N ALA A 159 -13.60 3.69 -17.42
CA ALA A 159 -13.45 4.99 -18.10
C ALA A 159 -12.11 5.13 -18.86
N ASP A 160 -11.13 4.28 -18.61
CA ASP A 160 -9.85 4.31 -19.34
C ASP A 160 -10.03 3.86 -20.78
N ALA A 161 -9.47 4.60 -21.73
CA ALA A 161 -9.55 4.29 -23.16
C ALA A 161 -8.52 3.23 -23.63
N ALA A 162 -7.55 2.87 -22.78
CA ALA A 162 -6.53 1.89 -23.15
C ALA A 162 -7.17 0.52 -23.47
N PRO A 163 -6.83 -0.10 -24.59
CA PRO A 163 -7.43 -1.39 -24.99
C PRO A 163 -6.95 -2.57 -24.15
N ARG A 164 -5.83 -2.42 -23.47
CA ARG A 164 -5.19 -3.46 -22.66
C ARG A 164 -4.74 -2.85 -21.34
N LEU A 165 -5.06 -3.49 -20.22
CA LEU A 165 -4.80 -3.02 -18.87
C LEU A 165 -4.06 -4.09 -18.07
N ALA A 166 -3.23 -3.67 -17.12
CA ALA A 166 -2.65 -4.53 -16.11
C ALA A 166 -2.67 -3.82 -14.75
N LEU A 167 -2.83 -4.58 -13.68
CA LEU A 167 -2.85 -4.08 -12.32
C LEU A 167 -1.63 -4.63 -11.58
N ILE A 168 -0.90 -3.75 -10.89
CA ILE A 168 0.15 -4.13 -9.95
C ILE A 168 -0.23 -3.55 -8.59
N GLY A 169 -0.59 -4.40 -7.64
CA GLY A 169 -0.98 -3.99 -6.30
C GLY A 169 0.09 -4.35 -5.28
N HIS A 170 0.63 -3.36 -4.58
CA HIS A 170 1.51 -3.61 -3.44
C HIS A 170 0.67 -3.77 -2.17
N SER A 171 0.94 -4.80 -1.37
CA SER A 171 0.29 -4.99 -0.07
C SER A 171 -1.24 -4.95 -0.21
N MET A 172 -1.93 -4.08 0.54
CA MET A 172 -3.36 -3.84 0.45
C MET A 172 -3.84 -3.45 -0.97
N GLY A 173 -2.98 -2.85 -1.80
CA GLY A 173 -3.30 -2.53 -3.20
C GLY A 173 -3.68 -3.77 -4.04
N GLY A 174 -3.14 -4.95 -3.71
CA GLY A 174 -3.56 -6.21 -4.32
C GLY A 174 -4.94 -6.67 -3.89
N LEU A 175 -5.36 -6.36 -2.66
CA LEU A 175 -6.74 -6.59 -2.21
C LEU A 175 -7.71 -5.61 -2.88
N LEU A 176 -7.29 -4.34 -3.05
CA LEU A 176 -8.06 -3.34 -3.80
C LEU A 176 -8.29 -3.79 -5.25
N ALA A 177 -7.25 -4.33 -5.92
CA ALA A 177 -7.41 -4.91 -7.26
C ALA A 177 -8.45 -6.03 -7.27
N ARG A 178 -8.41 -6.95 -6.30
CA ARG A 178 -9.41 -8.02 -6.17
C ARG A 178 -10.81 -7.50 -5.86
N ALA A 179 -10.93 -6.45 -5.05
CA ALA A 179 -12.22 -5.81 -4.77
C ALA A 179 -12.81 -5.12 -6.01
N ALA A 180 -11.98 -4.49 -6.85
CA ALA A 180 -12.41 -3.90 -8.11
C ALA A 180 -12.89 -4.96 -9.11
N LEU A 181 -12.34 -6.17 -9.04
CA LEU A 181 -12.68 -7.30 -9.91
C LEU A 181 -13.74 -8.23 -9.30
N ALA A 182 -14.31 -7.88 -8.15
CA ALA A 182 -15.39 -8.65 -7.55
C ALA A 182 -16.55 -8.85 -8.54
N PRO A 183 -17.28 -9.98 -8.48
CA PRO A 183 -18.37 -10.28 -9.40
C PRO A 183 -19.35 -9.13 -9.54
N GLY A 184 -19.66 -8.74 -10.78
CA GLY A 184 -20.57 -7.64 -11.09
C GLY A 184 -19.99 -6.22 -10.98
N THR A 185 -18.75 -6.06 -10.54
CA THR A 185 -18.15 -4.73 -10.28
C THR A 185 -17.47 -4.15 -11.51
N ILE A 186 -16.59 -4.90 -12.18
CA ILE A 186 -15.72 -4.38 -13.26
C ILE A 186 -16.43 -4.24 -14.62
N GLY A 187 -17.46 -5.06 -14.88
CA GLY A 187 -18.22 -5.01 -16.13
C GLY A 187 -17.35 -5.28 -17.37
N HIS A 188 -17.59 -4.52 -18.45
CA HIS A 188 -16.93 -4.70 -19.75
C HIS A 188 -15.40 -4.48 -19.72
N ALA A 189 -14.86 -3.80 -18.72
CA ALA A 189 -13.42 -3.60 -18.62
C ALA A 189 -12.67 -4.89 -18.22
N ASP A 190 -13.37 -5.92 -17.75
CA ASP A 190 -12.75 -7.18 -17.32
C ASP A 190 -11.95 -7.85 -18.46
N GLY A 191 -12.50 -7.89 -19.67
CA GLY A 191 -11.83 -8.46 -20.84
C GLY A 191 -10.56 -7.71 -21.29
N ARG A 192 -10.34 -6.48 -20.82
CA ARG A 192 -9.14 -5.69 -21.12
C ARG A 192 -8.02 -5.92 -20.10
N ILE A 193 -8.32 -6.52 -18.94
CA ILE A 193 -7.34 -6.73 -17.87
C ILE A 193 -6.61 -8.04 -18.13
N GLU A 194 -5.36 -7.95 -18.53
CA GLU A 194 -4.54 -9.10 -18.92
C GLU A 194 -3.73 -9.69 -17.78
N ARG A 195 -3.39 -8.89 -16.80
CA ARG A 195 -2.53 -9.30 -15.68
C ARG A 195 -2.85 -8.56 -14.40
N ILE A 196 -2.86 -9.31 -13.29
CA ILE A 196 -3.04 -8.78 -11.93
C ILE A 196 -1.90 -9.33 -11.09
N CYS A 197 -0.96 -8.46 -10.71
CA CYS A 197 0.23 -8.83 -9.94
C CYS A 197 0.13 -8.26 -8.52
N GLY A 198 0.05 -9.13 -7.51
CA GLY A 198 0.15 -8.74 -6.11
C GLY A 198 1.60 -8.81 -5.62
N LEU A 199 2.09 -7.76 -4.99
CA LEU A 199 3.42 -7.68 -4.36
C LEU A 199 3.24 -7.72 -2.84
N GLY A 200 3.55 -8.84 -2.19
CA GLY A 200 3.37 -9.00 -0.75
C GLY A 200 1.92 -8.82 -0.29
N THR A 201 0.94 -9.08 -1.15
CA THR A 201 -0.48 -8.87 -0.84
C THR A 201 -0.94 -9.84 0.23
N PRO A 202 -1.53 -9.35 1.35
CA PRO A 202 -2.01 -10.18 2.45
C PRO A 202 -3.38 -10.80 2.13
N HIS A 203 -3.41 -11.77 1.20
CA HIS A 203 -4.66 -12.43 0.77
C HIS A 203 -5.39 -13.14 1.91
N GLY A 204 -4.64 -13.66 2.88
CA GLY A 204 -5.16 -14.25 4.10
C GLY A 204 -5.04 -13.35 5.34
N GLY A 205 -4.84 -12.04 5.14
CA GLY A 205 -4.63 -11.07 6.22
C GLY A 205 -3.19 -10.98 6.70
N ALA A 206 -2.93 -10.04 7.61
CA ALA A 206 -1.61 -9.77 8.20
C ALA A 206 -1.71 -9.52 9.71
N MET A 207 -0.78 -10.09 10.50
CA MET A 207 -0.74 -9.85 11.94
C MET A 207 -0.39 -8.42 12.32
N ALA A 208 0.24 -7.67 11.42
CA ALA A 208 0.49 -6.24 11.60
C ALA A 208 -0.81 -5.44 11.88
N ALA A 209 -1.95 -5.83 11.29
CA ALA A 209 -3.25 -5.22 11.56
C ALA A 209 -3.69 -5.48 13.02
N VAL A 210 -3.54 -6.71 13.50
CA VAL A 210 -3.83 -7.08 14.90
C VAL A 210 -2.92 -6.31 15.85
N GLN A 211 -1.63 -6.24 15.55
CA GLN A 211 -0.65 -5.50 16.35
C GLN A 211 -0.93 -3.99 16.36
N ALA A 212 -1.36 -3.41 15.23
CA ALA A 212 -1.72 -1.99 15.15
C ALA A 212 -2.88 -1.66 16.09
N LEU A 213 -3.97 -2.46 16.05
CA LEU A 213 -5.13 -2.29 16.93
C LEU A 213 -4.83 -2.62 18.40
N ARG A 214 -3.73 -3.34 18.67
CA ARG A 214 -3.24 -3.62 20.02
C ARG A 214 -2.18 -2.63 20.51
N ALA A 215 -1.82 -1.63 19.71
CA ALA A 215 -0.73 -0.69 20.02
C ALA A 215 0.64 -1.39 20.22
N THR A 216 0.86 -2.53 19.57
CA THR A 216 2.09 -3.31 19.67
C THR A 216 2.84 -3.41 18.33
N TYR A 217 2.30 -2.83 17.26
CA TYR A 217 2.97 -2.79 15.96
C TYR A 217 4.17 -1.83 16.03
N PRO A 218 5.38 -2.27 15.68
CA PRO A 218 6.59 -1.45 15.83
C PRO A 218 6.52 -0.10 15.13
N PHE A 219 5.82 -0.01 14.01
CA PHE A 219 5.64 1.26 13.30
C PHE A 219 4.75 2.23 14.08
N VAL A 220 3.63 1.77 14.65
CA VAL A 220 2.76 2.58 15.52
C VAL A 220 3.52 3.07 16.75
N CYS A 221 4.34 2.20 17.36
CA CYS A 221 5.18 2.57 18.49
C CYS A 221 6.23 3.64 18.12
N ARG A 222 6.82 3.56 16.92
CA ARG A 222 7.75 4.59 16.43
C ARG A 222 7.08 5.93 16.16
N LEU A 223 5.88 5.93 15.57
CA LEU A 223 5.09 7.15 15.39
C LEU A 223 4.78 7.79 16.73
N ALA A 224 4.28 7.01 17.68
CA ALA A 224 3.96 7.50 19.03
C ALA A 224 5.18 8.00 19.80
N ALA A 225 6.38 7.49 19.53
CA ALA A 225 7.62 7.94 20.18
C ALA A 225 8.03 9.38 19.76
N ILE A 226 7.55 9.87 18.63
CA ILE A 226 7.82 11.22 18.13
C ILE A 226 6.58 12.14 18.15
N ASP A 227 5.39 11.57 18.34
CA ASP A 227 4.14 12.32 18.50
C ASP A 227 4.07 12.94 19.91
N THR A 228 3.87 14.25 20.00
CA THR A 228 3.80 14.95 21.31
C THR A 228 2.45 14.81 22.02
N ARG A 229 1.43 14.22 21.36
CA ARG A 229 0.06 14.09 21.91
C ARG A 229 -0.32 12.68 22.28
N HIS A 230 0.18 11.69 21.54
CA HIS A 230 -0.28 10.33 21.66
C HIS A 230 0.86 9.42 22.10
N ASP A 231 0.60 8.56 23.07
CA ASP A 231 1.31 7.30 23.22
C ASP A 231 0.77 6.25 22.23
N ALA A 232 1.38 5.08 22.18
CA ALA A 232 0.95 4.04 21.24
C ALA A 232 -0.49 3.57 21.49
N GLN A 233 -0.96 3.60 22.73
CA GLN A 233 -2.31 3.17 23.11
C GLN A 233 -3.37 4.18 22.64
N SER A 234 -3.14 5.47 22.88
CA SER A 234 -4.05 6.54 22.45
C SER A 234 -4.04 6.68 20.94
N LEU A 235 -2.86 6.63 20.29
CA LEU A 235 -2.76 6.66 18.83
C LEU A 235 -3.51 5.50 18.17
N SER A 236 -3.41 4.30 18.73
CA SER A 236 -4.18 3.15 18.25
C SER A 236 -5.68 3.38 18.39
N ARG A 237 -6.17 3.75 19.58
CA ARG A 237 -7.61 3.89 19.86
C ARG A 237 -8.25 5.08 19.16
N GLU A 238 -7.55 6.19 19.05
CA GLU A 238 -8.14 7.45 18.57
C GLU A 238 -8.02 7.62 17.06
N VAL A 239 -7.00 6.99 16.45
CA VAL A 239 -6.69 7.14 15.03
C VAL A 239 -6.85 5.83 14.27
N PHE A 240 -5.97 4.84 14.52
CA PHE A 240 -5.92 3.63 13.71
C PHE A 240 -7.15 2.74 13.84
N ASP A 241 -7.80 2.73 15.00
CA ASP A 241 -9.05 2.01 15.27
C ASP A 241 -10.23 2.49 14.40
N SER A 242 -10.13 3.67 13.81
CA SER A 242 -11.15 4.21 12.90
C SER A 242 -11.03 3.75 11.45
N PHE A 243 -9.96 3.06 11.06
CA PHE A 243 -9.71 2.70 9.67
C PHE A 243 -10.29 1.35 9.33
N MET A 244 -11.39 1.33 8.57
CA MET A 244 -12.02 0.08 8.14
C MET A 244 -11.05 -0.85 7.38
N SER A 245 -10.12 -0.27 6.63
CA SER A 245 -9.09 -1.03 5.90
C SER A 245 -8.22 -1.90 6.81
N ILE A 246 -7.87 -1.44 8.03
CA ILE A 246 -7.09 -2.23 8.99
C ILE A 246 -7.86 -3.49 9.41
N TYR A 247 -9.18 -3.36 9.62
CA TYR A 247 -10.04 -4.50 9.98
C TYR A 247 -10.14 -5.51 8.85
N GLN A 248 -10.16 -5.05 7.60
CA GLN A 248 -10.15 -5.90 6.41
C GLN A 248 -8.81 -6.61 6.16
N LEU A 249 -7.75 -6.16 6.84
CA LEU A 249 -6.43 -6.82 6.85
C LEU A 249 -6.28 -7.83 7.99
N ILE A 250 -7.23 -7.92 8.94
CA ILE A 250 -7.16 -8.91 10.02
C ILE A 250 -7.32 -10.32 9.41
N PRO A 251 -6.43 -11.28 9.72
CA PRO A 251 -6.70 -12.68 9.43
C PRO A 251 -7.99 -13.11 10.15
N PRO A 252 -9.03 -13.59 9.43
CA PRO A 252 -10.31 -13.88 10.06
C PRO A 252 -10.19 -15.00 11.12
N GLU A 253 -9.36 -15.98 10.82
CA GLU A 253 -9.12 -17.14 11.70
C GLU A 253 -7.62 -17.40 11.85
N TYR A 254 -7.21 -17.72 13.08
CA TYR A 254 -5.85 -18.13 13.36
C TYR A 254 -5.85 -19.22 14.43
N GLY A 255 -5.57 -20.44 14.02
CA GLY A 255 -5.70 -21.61 14.89
C GLY A 255 -7.16 -21.74 15.38
N ARG A 256 -7.35 -21.59 16.71
CA ARG A 256 -8.68 -21.60 17.34
C ARG A 256 -9.23 -20.19 17.63
N LEU A 257 -8.53 -19.13 17.23
CA LEU A 257 -8.95 -17.75 17.47
C LEU A 257 -9.70 -17.21 16.25
N ASP A 258 -10.94 -16.82 16.44
CA ASP A 258 -11.68 -15.95 15.53
C ASP A 258 -11.32 -14.50 15.87
N LEU A 259 -10.40 -13.90 15.11
CA LEU A 259 -9.92 -12.54 15.33
C LEU A 259 -10.95 -11.46 14.92
N LEU A 260 -12.03 -11.84 14.25
CA LEU A 260 -13.18 -10.96 14.00
C LEU A 260 -14.27 -11.06 15.07
N ASP A 261 -14.09 -11.90 16.10
CA ASP A 261 -14.93 -11.90 17.29
C ASP A 261 -14.29 -11.02 18.39
N PRO A 262 -14.99 -9.97 18.87
CA PRO A 262 -14.49 -9.12 19.95
C PRO A 262 -14.12 -9.86 21.23
N ARG A 263 -14.71 -11.04 21.48
CA ARG A 263 -14.42 -11.89 22.65
C ARG A 263 -13.05 -12.55 22.58
N SER A 264 -12.48 -12.69 21.40
CA SER A 264 -11.13 -13.24 21.21
C SER A 264 -10.03 -12.28 21.66
N TRP A 265 -10.35 -10.98 21.79
CA TRP A 265 -9.36 -9.97 22.14
C TRP A 265 -9.20 -9.82 23.66
N PRO A 266 -7.95 -9.62 24.13
CA PRO A 266 -7.68 -9.30 25.53
C PRO A 266 -8.42 -8.04 25.99
N ARG A 267 -8.93 -8.06 27.22
CA ARG A 267 -9.73 -6.95 27.76
C ARG A 267 -8.89 -5.74 28.15
N ARG A 268 -7.62 -5.92 28.55
CA ARG A 268 -6.70 -4.86 28.94
C ARG A 268 -5.97 -4.29 27.72
N GLY A 269 -5.64 -2.99 27.75
CA GLY A 269 -4.94 -2.26 26.69
C GLY A 269 -5.85 -1.81 25.55
N ALA A 270 -5.28 -1.41 24.42
CA ALA A 270 -6.03 -1.03 23.22
C ALA A 270 -6.87 -2.19 22.71
N ARG A 271 -8.11 -1.91 22.32
CA ARG A 271 -9.04 -2.92 21.80
C ARG A 271 -9.69 -2.39 20.54
N PRO A 272 -9.90 -3.25 19.53
CA PRO A 272 -10.59 -2.87 18.31
C PRO A 272 -12.07 -2.55 18.58
N ASP A 273 -12.64 -1.68 17.75
CA ASP A 273 -14.07 -1.43 17.71
C ASP A 273 -14.83 -2.69 17.31
N ALA A 274 -15.80 -3.08 18.14
CA ALA A 274 -16.56 -4.31 17.94
C ALA A 274 -17.50 -4.27 16.72
N ALA A 275 -17.97 -3.08 16.32
CA ALA A 275 -18.82 -2.92 15.15
C ALA A 275 -17.98 -3.08 13.87
N LEU A 276 -16.78 -2.49 13.83
CA LEU A 276 -15.86 -2.61 12.69
C LEU A 276 -15.33 -4.04 12.54
N LEU A 277 -15.04 -4.76 13.65
CA LEU A 277 -14.71 -6.20 13.58
C LEU A 277 -15.84 -7.00 12.91
N ARG A 278 -17.08 -6.79 13.35
CA ARG A 278 -18.24 -7.45 12.72
C ARG A 278 -18.42 -7.06 11.27
N ALA A 279 -18.25 -5.78 10.94
CA ALA A 279 -18.36 -5.27 9.58
C ALA A 279 -17.30 -5.84 8.64
N ALA A 280 -16.10 -6.14 9.13
CA ALA A 280 -15.04 -6.76 8.32
C ALA A 280 -15.31 -8.24 7.97
N ARG A 281 -16.22 -8.88 8.72
CA ARG A 281 -16.54 -10.30 8.52
C ARG A 281 -17.03 -10.57 7.09
N GLY A 282 -16.51 -11.63 6.49
CA GLY A 282 -16.87 -12.04 5.13
C GLY A 282 -16.23 -11.21 4.01
N PHE A 283 -15.42 -10.18 4.32
CA PHE A 283 -14.76 -9.36 3.29
C PHE A 283 -13.94 -10.20 2.31
N GLY A 284 -13.12 -11.14 2.81
CA GLY A 284 -12.27 -11.99 1.96
C GLY A 284 -13.05 -12.82 0.94
N ALA A 285 -14.26 -13.26 1.30
CA ALA A 285 -15.15 -14.04 0.41
C ALA A 285 -15.79 -13.18 -0.70
N GLN A 286 -15.81 -11.86 -0.55
CA GLN A 286 -16.34 -10.92 -1.54
C GLN A 286 -15.31 -10.55 -2.61
N LEU A 287 -14.05 -10.83 -2.37
CA LEU A 287 -12.96 -10.52 -3.30
C LEU A 287 -12.96 -11.48 -4.49
N ALA A 288 -12.62 -10.99 -5.67
CA ALA A 288 -12.46 -11.84 -6.85
C ALA A 288 -11.54 -13.03 -6.56
N ALA A 289 -11.98 -14.23 -6.94
CA ALA A 289 -11.13 -15.41 -6.95
C ALA A 289 -10.03 -15.26 -8.00
N ALA A 290 -8.91 -15.94 -7.79
CA ALA A 290 -7.84 -15.91 -8.78
C ALA A 290 -8.18 -16.76 -10.01
N ASP A 291 -7.78 -16.26 -11.16
CA ASP A 291 -7.77 -16.97 -12.43
C ASP A 291 -6.36 -16.93 -13.06
N ALA A 292 -6.21 -17.36 -14.29
CA ALA A 292 -4.92 -17.42 -15.00
C ALA A 292 -4.19 -16.07 -15.14
N ARG A 293 -4.89 -14.94 -14.92
CA ARG A 293 -4.33 -13.59 -14.97
C ARG A 293 -3.56 -13.24 -13.71
N PHE A 294 -3.86 -13.91 -12.59
CA PHE A 294 -3.32 -13.56 -11.27
C PHE A 294 -1.92 -14.10 -11.04
N VAL A 295 -1.09 -13.25 -10.48
CA VAL A 295 0.28 -13.55 -10.04
C VAL A 295 0.49 -12.95 -8.64
N SER A 296 1.06 -13.71 -7.72
CA SER A 296 1.52 -13.22 -6.43
C SER A 296 3.04 -13.28 -6.37
N ILE A 297 3.69 -12.16 -6.07
CA ILE A 297 5.12 -12.09 -5.75
C ILE A 297 5.25 -11.93 -4.24
N ILE A 298 5.78 -12.93 -3.58
CA ILE A 298 5.75 -13.15 -2.15
C ILE A 298 7.15 -12.91 -1.59
N GLY A 299 7.26 -11.94 -0.68
CA GLY A 299 8.50 -11.69 0.05
C GLY A 299 8.73 -12.73 1.16
N THR A 300 9.98 -13.11 1.36
CA THR A 300 10.39 -14.14 2.34
C THR A 300 11.71 -13.77 3.01
N GLY A 301 12.11 -14.57 3.99
CA GLY A 301 13.43 -14.46 4.63
C GLY A 301 13.53 -13.34 5.67
N GLN A 302 12.42 -12.72 6.05
CA GLN A 302 12.37 -11.65 7.06
C GLN A 302 11.66 -12.10 8.32
N ARG A 303 12.09 -11.58 9.48
CA ARG A 303 11.43 -11.85 10.77
C ARG A 303 9.98 -11.35 10.72
N THR A 304 9.04 -12.27 10.61
CA THR A 304 7.62 -12.02 10.40
C THR A 304 6.80 -12.70 11.50
N VAL A 305 5.76 -12.04 11.98
CA VAL A 305 4.79 -12.69 12.87
C VAL A 305 3.99 -13.70 12.06
N THR A 306 4.17 -14.96 12.38
CA THR A 306 3.59 -16.09 11.64
C THR A 306 2.52 -16.83 12.41
N ASP A 307 2.44 -16.63 13.73
CA ASP A 307 1.37 -17.21 14.57
C ASP A 307 1.03 -16.31 15.76
N ILE A 308 -0.14 -16.56 16.34
CA ILE A 308 -0.67 -15.83 17.49
C ILE A 308 -1.43 -16.79 18.42
N ALA A 309 -1.19 -16.63 19.72
CA ALA A 309 -1.97 -17.32 20.74
C ALA A 309 -2.42 -16.30 21.81
N ARG A 310 -3.64 -16.50 22.33
CA ARG A 310 -4.10 -15.74 23.49
C ARG A 310 -3.64 -16.44 24.79
N ARG A 311 -2.98 -15.69 25.67
CA ARG A 311 -2.58 -16.12 27.00
C ARG A 311 -3.10 -15.12 28.03
N GLY A 312 -4.26 -15.42 28.62
CA GLY A 312 -4.96 -14.50 29.53
C GLY A 312 -5.30 -13.17 28.87
N GLU A 313 -4.73 -12.07 29.38
CA GLU A 313 -4.96 -10.71 28.90
C GLU A 313 -3.87 -10.21 27.93
N GLN A 314 -3.20 -11.14 27.25
CA GLN A 314 -2.16 -10.79 26.26
C GLN A 314 -2.25 -11.70 25.03
N PHE A 315 -1.82 -11.19 23.89
CA PHE A 315 -1.44 -11.97 22.74
C PHE A 315 0.06 -12.31 22.80
N ARG A 316 0.39 -13.53 22.49
CA ARG A 316 1.77 -13.97 22.21
C ARG A 316 1.89 -14.22 20.72
N TYR A 317 2.95 -13.66 20.15
CA TYR A 317 3.23 -13.76 18.72
C TYR A 317 4.42 -14.70 18.51
N GLU A 318 4.28 -15.61 17.57
CA GLU A 318 5.41 -16.40 17.06
C GLU A 318 6.01 -15.69 15.86
N ILE A 319 7.35 -15.70 15.81
CA ILE A 319 8.12 -15.00 14.77
C ILE A 319 8.99 -16.02 14.07
N SER A 320 8.92 -16.05 12.74
CA SER A 320 9.80 -16.87 11.91
C SER A 320 10.33 -16.07 10.71
N ALA A 321 11.20 -16.68 9.91
CA ALA A 321 11.69 -16.09 8.65
C ALA A 321 10.75 -16.37 7.47
N ALA A 322 9.55 -16.95 7.71
CA ALA A 322 8.61 -17.36 6.67
C ALA A 322 7.69 -16.20 6.25
N GLY A 323 8.25 -15.06 5.88
CA GLY A 323 7.53 -13.89 5.40
C GLY A 323 8.46 -12.74 5.04
N ASP A 324 7.87 -11.58 4.79
CA ASP A 324 8.53 -10.36 4.33
C ASP A 324 8.70 -9.28 5.42
N GLY A 325 8.47 -9.64 6.68
CA GLY A 325 8.51 -8.73 7.83
C GLY A 325 7.12 -8.22 8.25
N ILE A 326 6.14 -8.26 7.38
CA ILE A 326 4.75 -7.81 7.63
C ILE A 326 3.75 -8.93 7.35
N VAL A 327 3.87 -9.58 6.21
CA VAL A 327 2.96 -10.63 5.73
C VAL A 327 3.66 -11.98 5.74
N ALA A 328 3.10 -12.95 6.44
CA ALA A 328 3.57 -14.33 6.38
C ALA A 328 3.38 -14.89 4.96
N ALA A 329 4.37 -15.61 4.44
CA ALA A 329 4.34 -16.13 3.06
C ALA A 329 3.10 -16.97 2.77
N ALA A 330 2.65 -17.79 3.73
CA ALA A 330 1.43 -18.56 3.62
C ALA A 330 0.16 -17.68 3.46
N ARG A 331 0.16 -16.46 4.01
CA ARG A 331 -0.94 -15.50 3.91
C ARG A 331 -0.86 -14.63 2.66
N ALA A 332 0.31 -14.53 2.05
CA ALA A 332 0.51 -13.86 0.76
C ALA A 332 0.29 -14.80 -0.44
N THR A 333 0.24 -16.11 -0.22
CA THR A 333 -0.09 -17.11 -1.25
C THR A 333 -1.57 -16.99 -1.63
N LEU A 334 -1.85 -16.99 -2.93
CA LEU A 334 -3.21 -16.95 -3.47
C LEU A 334 -3.48 -18.23 -4.26
N ALA A 335 -4.46 -19.01 -3.80
CA ALA A 335 -4.90 -20.22 -4.49
C ALA A 335 -5.43 -19.88 -5.89
N GLY A 336 -5.06 -20.63 -6.91
CA GLY A 336 -5.42 -20.38 -8.32
C GLY A 336 -4.51 -19.38 -9.04
N ALA A 337 -3.68 -18.60 -8.32
CA ALA A 337 -2.70 -17.71 -8.90
C ALA A 337 -1.34 -18.41 -9.13
N ARG A 338 -0.50 -17.83 -9.99
CA ARG A 338 0.91 -18.19 -10.03
C ARG A 338 1.68 -17.48 -8.93
N ASN A 339 2.25 -18.23 -8.01
CA ASN A 339 2.97 -17.71 -6.86
C ASN A 339 4.48 -17.76 -7.13
N TYR A 340 5.18 -16.64 -6.94
CA TYR A 340 6.63 -16.49 -7.05
C TYR A 340 7.19 -15.98 -5.73
N TYR A 341 8.42 -16.35 -5.40
CA TYR A 341 9.05 -16.03 -4.12
C TYR A 341 10.31 -15.21 -4.32
N VAL A 342 10.56 -14.30 -3.39
CA VAL A 342 11.77 -13.47 -3.38
C VAL A 342 12.18 -13.16 -1.94
N ARG A 343 13.46 -13.31 -1.63
CA ARG A 343 13.99 -12.86 -0.33
C ARG A 343 14.06 -11.33 -0.33
N CYS A 344 13.06 -10.69 0.29
CA CYS A 344 12.89 -9.25 0.26
C CYS A 344 11.99 -8.78 1.42
N GLU A 345 12.25 -7.62 1.95
CA GLU A 345 11.36 -6.95 2.89
C GLU A 345 10.11 -6.42 2.19
N HIS A 346 9.01 -6.33 2.92
CA HIS A 346 7.71 -5.91 2.40
C HIS A 346 7.75 -4.54 1.71
N SER A 347 8.32 -3.54 2.37
CA SER A 347 8.44 -2.17 1.84
C SER A 347 9.38 -2.06 0.63
N GLU A 348 10.29 -3.02 0.48
CA GLU A 348 11.27 -3.03 -0.61
C GLU A 348 10.76 -3.78 -1.86
N LEU A 349 9.65 -4.51 -1.78
CA LEU A 349 9.11 -5.23 -2.95
C LEU A 349 8.88 -4.31 -4.16
N PRO A 350 8.28 -3.11 -4.04
CA PRO A 350 8.12 -2.21 -5.18
C PRO A 350 9.44 -1.57 -5.66
N ARG A 351 10.47 -1.60 -4.84
CA ARG A 351 11.78 -1.00 -5.14
C ARG A 351 12.78 -1.99 -5.71
N ASN A 352 12.52 -3.28 -5.50
CA ASN A 352 13.43 -4.37 -5.82
C ASN A 352 13.59 -4.55 -7.34
N GLU A 353 14.83 -4.49 -7.81
CA GLU A 353 15.14 -4.57 -9.26
C GLU A 353 14.78 -5.94 -9.87
N ARG A 354 14.98 -7.02 -9.11
CA ARG A 354 14.63 -8.36 -9.56
C ARG A 354 13.12 -8.54 -9.68
N VAL A 355 12.35 -7.95 -8.75
CA VAL A 355 10.89 -7.89 -8.82
C VAL A 355 10.45 -7.07 -10.03
N ALA A 356 11.01 -5.87 -10.23
CA ALA A 356 10.69 -5.03 -11.38
C ALA A 356 10.98 -5.75 -12.72
N ALA A 357 12.13 -6.41 -12.83
CA ALA A 357 12.48 -7.19 -14.03
C ALA A 357 11.54 -8.38 -14.24
N ALA A 358 11.12 -9.06 -13.15
CA ALA A 358 10.14 -10.14 -13.23
C ALA A 358 8.76 -9.64 -13.69
N LEU A 359 8.33 -8.46 -13.20
CA LEU A 359 7.09 -7.82 -13.64
C LEU A 359 7.13 -7.47 -15.13
N VAL A 360 8.25 -6.96 -15.65
CA VAL A 360 8.42 -6.71 -17.09
C VAL A 360 8.22 -7.99 -17.90
N ASP A 361 8.84 -9.11 -17.48
CA ASP A 361 8.66 -10.41 -18.14
C ASP A 361 7.17 -10.84 -18.07
N LEU A 362 6.54 -10.77 -16.90
CA LEU A 362 5.15 -11.16 -16.67
C LEU A 362 4.17 -10.35 -17.51
N LEU A 363 4.38 -9.05 -17.61
CA LEU A 363 3.54 -8.15 -18.40
C LEU A 363 3.69 -8.37 -19.91
N ARG A 364 4.87 -8.77 -20.38
CA ARG A 364 5.16 -9.02 -21.81
C ARG A 364 4.74 -10.40 -22.26
N THR A 365 5.05 -11.41 -21.45
CA THR A 365 4.98 -12.83 -21.88
C THR A 365 4.08 -13.69 -20.99
N GLY A 366 3.64 -13.13 -19.88
CA GLY A 366 2.88 -13.84 -18.86
C GLY A 366 3.70 -14.79 -17.98
N ARG A 367 5.01 -14.91 -18.17
CA ARG A 367 5.90 -15.81 -17.41
C ARG A 367 7.20 -15.09 -17.07
N THR A 368 7.87 -15.55 -16.00
CA THR A 368 9.23 -15.13 -15.66
C THR A 368 10.05 -16.30 -15.13
N ARG A 369 11.35 -16.28 -15.38
CA ARG A 369 12.32 -17.19 -14.77
C ARG A 369 13.20 -16.50 -13.71
N ARG A 370 12.95 -15.22 -13.45
CA ARG A 370 13.74 -14.41 -12.51
C ARG A 370 13.45 -14.73 -11.05
N LEU A 371 12.27 -15.27 -10.78
CA LEU A 371 11.82 -15.63 -9.45
C LEU A 371 11.41 -17.11 -9.41
N PRO A 372 11.76 -17.86 -8.35
CA PRO A 372 11.32 -19.23 -8.17
C PRO A 372 9.82 -19.30 -7.85
N GLN A 373 9.18 -20.41 -8.23
CA GLN A 373 7.78 -20.71 -7.90
C GLN A 373 7.64 -21.59 -6.65
N GLN A 374 8.74 -22.00 -6.07
CA GLN A 374 8.78 -22.76 -4.82
C GLN A 374 9.60 -21.99 -3.79
N LEU A 375 9.25 -22.13 -2.55
CA LEU A 375 10.00 -21.59 -1.43
C LEU A 375 11.33 -22.35 -1.37
N VAL A 376 12.44 -21.63 -1.51
CA VAL A 376 13.80 -22.19 -1.43
C VAL A 376 14.37 -21.81 -0.07
#